data_cf1362c6492eaca5f36a4cd3a6cc2caf
#
_entry.id   cf1362c6492eaca5f36a4cd3a6cc2caf
#
_cell.length_a   1.000
_cell.length_b   1.000
_cell.length_c   1.000
_cell.angle_alpha   90.00
_cell.angle_beta   90.00
_cell.angle_gamma   90.00
#
_symmetry.space_group_name_H-M   'P 1'
#
loop_
_entity.id
_entity.type
_entity.pdbx_description
1 polymer ?
#
loop_
_entity_poly.entity_id
_entity_poly.type
_entity_poly.pdbx_seq_one_letter_code
_entity_poly.pdbx_strand_id
1 'polypeptide(L)'
;DPGAKFHVPGNTPYTRYFLSFVIQFQFHRALCEAAGYKGPLHECSVFGSKEAGQKFQAMLAAGSSRPWAETLEKLTGTRQMDASAIIEYFGPLMGYLKETNAGQKCGWDGEA
;
A
#
# COMPACT_ATOMS: atom_id res chain seq x y z
N ASP A 1 -24.94 -14.49 -5.10
CA ASP A 1 -25.52 -14.16 -6.38
C ASP A 1 -24.67 -13.12 -7.12
N PRO A 2 -24.02 -13.49 -8.26
CA PRO A 2 -23.19 -12.57 -9.03
C PRO A 2 -23.94 -11.32 -9.53
N GLY A 3 -25.24 -11.43 -9.74
CA GLY A 3 -26.11 -10.32 -10.17
C GLY A 3 -26.38 -9.27 -9.08
N ALA A 4 -26.13 -9.59 -7.81
CA ALA A 4 -26.37 -8.68 -6.69
C ALA A 4 -25.39 -7.50 -6.63
N LYS A 5 -24.23 -7.60 -7.28
CA LYS A 5 -23.21 -6.55 -7.34
C LYS A 5 -23.13 -5.99 -8.76
N PHE A 6 -23.55 -4.76 -8.95
CA PHE A 6 -23.57 -4.05 -10.24
C PHE A 6 -22.29 -4.23 -11.07
N HIS A 7 -21.14 -4.18 -10.44
CA HIS A 7 -19.83 -4.27 -11.11
C HIS A 7 -19.59 -5.61 -11.82
N VAL A 8 -20.19 -6.70 -11.31
CA VAL A 8 -20.06 -8.04 -11.90
C VAL A 8 -20.83 -8.14 -13.21
N PRO A 9 -22.17 -7.96 -13.25
CA PRO A 9 -22.92 -8.01 -14.50
C PRO A 9 -22.56 -6.85 -15.44
N GLY A 10 -22.13 -5.70 -14.91
CA GLY A 10 -21.67 -4.55 -15.69
C GLY A 10 -20.28 -4.69 -16.28
N ASN A 11 -19.60 -5.82 -16.05
CA ASN A 11 -18.22 -6.07 -16.51
C ASN A 11 -17.24 -4.92 -16.17
N THR A 12 -17.39 -4.35 -14.98
CA THR A 12 -16.53 -3.26 -14.52
C THR A 12 -15.28 -3.82 -13.87
N PRO A 13 -14.06 -3.43 -14.31
CA PRO A 13 -12.81 -3.89 -13.71
C PRO A 13 -12.75 -3.52 -12.23
N TYR A 14 -12.57 -4.50 -11.35
CA TYR A 14 -12.63 -4.30 -9.89
C TYR A 14 -11.32 -4.63 -9.17
N THR A 15 -10.44 -5.39 -9.79
CA THR A 15 -9.13 -5.79 -9.25
C THR A 15 -8.22 -4.60 -8.96
N ARG A 16 -8.45 -3.46 -9.60
CA ARG A 16 -7.69 -2.22 -9.37
C ARG A 16 -7.73 -1.75 -7.92
N TYR A 17 -8.79 -2.04 -7.17
CA TYR A 17 -8.86 -1.72 -5.75
C TYR A 17 -7.88 -2.56 -4.91
N PHE A 18 -7.72 -3.84 -5.24
CA PHE A 18 -6.69 -4.68 -4.62
C PHE A 18 -5.29 -4.08 -4.83
N LEU A 19 -4.97 -3.69 -6.06
CA LEU A 19 -3.69 -3.04 -6.35
C LEU A 19 -3.50 -1.73 -5.59
N SER A 20 -4.56 -0.92 -5.46
CA SER A 20 -4.49 0.35 -4.72
C SER A 20 -4.23 0.13 -3.23
N PHE A 21 -4.77 -0.93 -2.62
CA PHE A 21 -4.49 -1.29 -1.23
C PHE A 21 -3.02 -1.65 -1.00
N VAL A 22 -2.35 -2.21 -1.98
CA VAL A 22 -0.92 -2.54 -1.89
C VAL A 22 -0.05 -1.30 -2.16
N ILE A 23 -0.31 -0.61 -3.28
CA ILE A 23 0.54 0.48 -3.78
C ILE A 23 0.49 1.74 -2.89
N GLN A 24 -0.60 1.98 -2.18
CA GLN A 24 -0.68 3.11 -1.25
C GLN A 24 0.42 3.07 -0.18
N PHE A 25 0.85 1.88 0.25
CA PHE A 25 1.93 1.74 1.22
C PHE A 25 3.32 2.02 0.61
N GLN A 26 3.52 1.72 -0.68
CA GLN A 26 4.72 2.17 -1.39
C GLN A 26 4.77 3.70 -1.43
N PHE A 27 3.66 4.35 -1.71
CA PHE A 27 3.56 5.82 -1.70
C PHE A 27 3.84 6.37 -0.31
N HIS A 28 3.22 5.80 0.73
CA HIS A 28 3.41 6.23 2.11
C HIS A 28 4.88 6.12 2.52
N ARG A 29 5.53 4.99 2.28
CA ARG A 29 6.96 4.80 2.57
C ARG A 29 7.82 5.84 1.88
N ALA A 30 7.65 6.03 0.58
CA ALA A 30 8.42 7.01 -0.19
C ALA A 30 8.22 8.46 0.29
N LEU A 31 7.02 8.80 0.75
CA LEU A 31 6.74 10.11 1.32
C LEU A 31 7.32 10.28 2.73
N CYS A 32 7.31 9.23 3.55
CA CYS A 32 7.97 9.22 4.86
C CYS A 32 9.48 9.39 4.72
N GLU A 33 10.11 8.71 3.77
CA GLU A 33 11.52 8.88 3.43
C GLU A 33 11.82 10.31 2.98
N ALA A 34 10.98 10.88 2.11
CA ALA A 34 11.11 12.27 1.66
C ALA A 34 10.95 13.27 2.81
N ALA A 35 10.12 12.97 3.81
CA ALA A 35 9.96 13.75 5.02
C ALA A 35 11.13 13.57 6.02
N GLY A 36 12.10 12.71 5.73
CA GLY A 36 13.26 12.44 6.59
C GLY A 36 12.93 11.56 7.79
N TYR A 37 11.77 10.91 7.81
CA TYR A 37 11.37 10.04 8.92
C TYR A 37 12.23 8.77 9.00
N LYS A 38 12.58 8.35 10.22
CA LYS A 38 13.49 7.21 10.48
C LYS A 38 12.91 6.16 11.42
N GLY A 39 11.69 6.35 11.89
CA GLY A 39 11.01 5.42 12.80
C GLY A 39 10.19 4.34 12.07
N PRO A 40 9.38 3.57 12.81
CA PRO A 40 8.49 2.57 12.27
C PRO A 40 7.48 3.18 11.28
N LEU A 41 7.27 2.51 10.14
CA LEU A 41 6.45 3.07 9.06
C LEU A 41 5.00 3.37 9.48
N HIS A 42 4.43 2.57 10.38
CA HIS A 42 3.05 2.76 10.86
C HIS A 42 2.88 3.99 11.79
N GLU A 43 3.97 4.55 12.32
CA GLU A 43 3.96 5.76 13.13
C GLU A 43 4.29 7.04 12.33
N CYS A 44 4.64 6.87 11.05
CA CYS A 44 5.04 8.00 10.22
C CYS A 44 3.86 8.92 9.92
N SER A 45 4.10 10.22 10.08
CA SER A 45 3.23 11.28 9.56
C SER A 45 4.02 12.18 8.63
N VAL A 46 3.47 12.47 7.47
CA VAL A 46 4.03 13.42 6.50
C VAL A 46 3.45 14.83 6.66
N PHE A 47 2.62 15.03 7.68
CA PHE A 47 2.00 16.31 7.96
C PHE A 47 3.07 17.41 8.14
N GLY A 48 2.90 18.52 7.43
CA GLY A 48 3.81 19.66 7.48
C GLY A 48 5.12 19.50 6.69
N SER A 49 5.43 18.32 6.11
CA SER A 49 6.60 18.15 5.26
C SER A 49 6.36 18.76 3.87
N LYS A 50 7.09 19.81 3.56
CA LYS A 50 7.05 20.44 2.24
C LYS A 50 7.63 19.53 1.15
N GLU A 51 8.68 18.81 1.48
CA GLU A 51 9.37 17.89 0.56
C GLU A 51 8.46 16.74 0.15
N ALA A 52 7.79 16.08 1.11
CA ALA A 52 6.81 15.06 0.83
C ALA A 52 5.62 15.62 0.03
N GLY A 53 5.13 16.81 0.40
CA GLY A 53 4.04 17.49 -0.29
C GLY A 53 4.36 17.81 -1.74
N GLN A 54 5.54 18.36 -2.03
CA GLN A 54 5.98 18.66 -3.40
C GLN A 54 6.12 17.39 -4.25
N LYS A 55 6.71 16.34 -3.69
CA LYS A 55 6.88 15.05 -4.36
C LYS A 55 5.52 14.42 -4.71
N PHE A 56 4.59 14.43 -3.77
CA PHE A 56 3.24 13.93 -3.97
C PHE A 56 2.45 14.77 -5.00
N GLN A 57 2.53 16.09 -4.89
CA GLN A 57 1.89 17.02 -5.84
C GLN A 57 2.41 16.81 -7.26
N ALA A 58 3.72 16.61 -7.44
CA ALA A 58 4.31 16.34 -8.75
C ALA A 58 3.76 15.05 -9.39
N MET A 59 3.52 14.01 -8.57
CA MET A 59 2.86 12.78 -9.03
C MET A 59 1.41 13.06 -9.45
N LEU A 60 0.63 13.75 -8.63
CA LEU A 60 -0.77 14.05 -8.92
C LEU A 60 -0.92 14.94 -10.17
N ALA A 61 -0.05 15.92 -10.33
CA ALA A 61 -0.05 16.82 -11.48
C ALA A 61 0.27 16.11 -12.81
N ALA A 62 0.99 15.00 -12.77
CA ALA A 62 1.24 14.19 -13.96
C ALA A 62 -0.03 13.53 -14.50
N GLY A 63 -1.01 13.24 -13.63
CA GLY A 63 -2.27 12.60 -14.01
C GLY A 63 -2.02 11.33 -14.83
N SER A 64 -2.75 11.19 -15.94
CA SER A 64 -2.60 10.08 -16.91
C SER A 64 -1.74 10.43 -18.13
N SER A 65 -0.94 11.51 -18.06
CA SER A 65 -0.10 11.95 -19.18
C SER A 65 1.10 11.03 -19.48
N ARG A 66 1.38 10.07 -18.58
CA ARG A 66 2.48 9.12 -18.70
C ARG A 66 2.03 7.73 -18.28
N PRO A 67 2.73 6.67 -18.73
CA PRO A 67 2.52 5.31 -18.23
C PRO A 67 2.64 5.26 -16.70
N TRP A 68 1.79 4.47 -16.05
CA TRP A 68 1.73 4.37 -14.60
C TRP A 68 3.09 4.02 -13.95
N ALA A 69 3.89 3.17 -14.61
CA ALA A 69 5.21 2.78 -14.09
C ALA A 69 6.20 3.95 -13.98
N GLU A 70 6.11 4.92 -14.90
CA GLU A 70 6.93 6.13 -14.82
C GLU A 70 6.47 7.06 -13.69
N THR A 71 5.17 7.13 -13.46
CA THR A 71 4.59 7.90 -12.36
C THR A 71 4.96 7.27 -11.01
N LEU A 72 4.90 5.94 -10.92
CA LEU A 72 5.34 5.19 -9.75
C LEU A 72 6.83 5.44 -9.45
N GLU A 73 7.69 5.34 -10.46
CA GLU A 73 9.13 5.55 -10.35
C GLU A 73 9.48 6.96 -9.83
N LYS A 74 8.80 7.98 -10.31
CA LYS A 74 9.00 9.36 -9.84
C LYS A 74 8.73 9.53 -8.35
N LEU A 75 7.73 8.83 -7.82
CA LEU A 75 7.38 8.91 -6.41
C LEU A 75 8.22 7.96 -5.55
N THR A 76 8.42 6.73 -6.00
CA THR A 76 8.96 5.64 -5.16
C THR A 76 10.37 5.21 -5.52
N GLY A 77 10.89 5.64 -6.67
CA GLY A 77 12.19 5.20 -7.20
C GLY A 77 12.17 3.82 -7.87
N THR A 78 11.01 3.17 -7.97
CA THR A 78 10.85 1.88 -8.65
C THR A 78 9.68 1.91 -9.64
N ARG A 79 9.83 1.15 -10.73
CA ARG A 79 8.78 0.97 -11.75
C ARG A 79 7.86 -0.22 -11.45
N GLN A 80 8.12 -0.95 -10.36
CA GLN A 80 7.43 -2.18 -10.02
C GLN A 80 6.54 -1.97 -8.80
N MET A 81 5.32 -2.47 -8.88
CA MET A 81 4.46 -2.62 -7.70
C MET A 81 4.95 -3.80 -6.88
N ASP A 82 5.12 -3.62 -5.59
CA ASP A 82 5.49 -4.67 -4.65
C ASP A 82 4.78 -4.50 -3.30
N ALA A 83 4.71 -5.59 -2.56
CA ALA A 83 4.03 -5.63 -1.26
C ALA A 83 4.97 -5.34 -0.08
N SER A 84 6.24 -5.05 -0.30
CA SER A 84 7.21 -4.88 0.80
C SER A 84 6.81 -3.79 1.79
N ALA A 85 6.26 -2.68 1.29
CA ALA A 85 5.88 -1.57 2.14
C ALA A 85 4.65 -1.87 3.04
N ILE A 86 3.65 -2.60 2.53
CA ILE A 86 2.51 -3.02 3.37
C ILE A 86 2.95 -4.07 4.40
N ILE A 87 3.84 -4.99 4.04
CA ILE A 87 4.42 -5.97 4.96
C ILE A 87 5.23 -5.26 6.06
N GLU A 88 6.03 -4.26 5.70
CA GLU A 88 6.77 -3.43 6.65
C GLU A 88 5.84 -2.71 7.61
N TYR A 89 4.81 -2.05 7.10
CA TYR A 89 3.83 -1.31 7.90
C TYR A 89 3.17 -2.18 8.96
N PHE A 90 2.76 -3.40 8.61
CA PHE A 90 2.11 -4.35 9.50
C PHE A 90 3.08 -5.30 10.22
N GLY A 91 4.39 -5.11 10.07
CA GLY A 91 5.41 -5.92 10.73
C GLY A 91 5.26 -6.01 12.26
N PRO A 92 5.07 -4.88 12.98
CA PRO A 92 4.87 -4.92 14.43
C PRO A 92 3.61 -5.67 14.85
N LEU A 93 2.51 -5.52 14.11
CA LEU A 93 1.28 -6.29 14.34
C LEU A 93 1.51 -7.79 14.12
N MET A 94 2.25 -8.16 13.08
CA MET A 94 2.61 -9.56 12.82
C MET A 94 3.43 -10.16 13.96
N GLY A 95 4.38 -9.40 14.52
CA GLY A 95 5.14 -9.80 15.69
C GLY A 95 4.24 -10.08 16.88
N TYR A 96 3.39 -9.15 17.24
CA TYR A 96 2.40 -9.28 18.31
C TYR A 96 1.48 -10.50 18.13
N LEU A 97 0.96 -10.70 16.91
CA LEU A 97 0.07 -11.84 16.63
C LEU A 97 0.80 -13.19 16.74
N LYS A 98 2.06 -13.26 16.33
CA LYS A 98 2.87 -14.49 16.48
C LYS A 98 3.08 -14.84 17.94
N GLU A 99 3.34 -13.87 18.79
CA GLU A 99 3.51 -14.08 20.23
C GLU A 99 2.18 -14.47 20.89
N THR A 100 1.10 -13.73 20.59
CA THR A 100 -0.22 -13.95 21.19
C THR A 100 -0.81 -15.32 20.83
N ASN A 101 -0.57 -15.78 19.59
CA ASN A 101 -1.09 -17.05 19.07
C ASN A 101 -0.06 -18.19 19.20
N ALA A 102 1.02 -18.02 19.97
CA ALA A 102 2.02 -19.06 20.15
C ALA A 102 1.37 -20.35 20.69
N GLY A 103 1.58 -21.46 20.00
CA GLY A 103 0.99 -22.76 20.34
C GLY A 103 -0.47 -22.96 19.88
N GLN A 104 -1.08 -21.96 19.25
CA GLN A 104 -2.40 -22.11 18.62
C GLN A 104 -2.28 -22.56 17.16
N LYS A 105 -3.15 -23.45 16.72
CA LYS A 105 -3.27 -23.82 15.31
C LYS A 105 -4.05 -22.71 14.60
N CYS A 106 -3.38 -21.95 13.74
CA CYS A 106 -3.97 -20.88 12.95
C CYS A 106 -4.01 -21.27 11.47
N GLY A 107 -5.06 -20.85 10.76
CA GLY A 107 -5.20 -21.06 9.32
C GLY A 107 -6.45 -21.84 8.96
N TRP A 108 -6.52 -22.22 7.69
CA TRP A 108 -7.69 -22.88 7.08
C TRP A 108 -7.67 -24.42 7.26
N ASP A 109 -6.55 -24.99 7.72
CA ASP A 109 -6.36 -26.43 7.94
C ASP A 109 -6.93 -26.87 9.29
N GLY A 110 -8.08 -26.34 9.66
CA GLY A 110 -8.90 -26.91 10.73
C GLY A 110 -9.31 -28.31 10.31
N GLU A 111 -9.09 -29.31 11.17
CA GLU A 111 -9.63 -30.64 10.95
C GLU A 111 -11.12 -30.54 10.68
N ALA A 112 -11.55 -31.10 9.54
CA ALA A 112 -12.95 -31.33 9.24
C ALA A 112 -13.48 -32.42 10.19
#